data_ac845cd3dc4475bf72694d970bb4d264
#
_entry.id   ac845cd3dc4475bf72694d970bb4d264
#
_cell.length_a   1.000
_cell.length_b   1.000
_cell.length_c   1.000
_cell.angle_alpha   90.00
_cell.angle_beta   90.00
_cell.angle_gamma   90.00
#
_symmetry.space_group_name_H-M   'P 1'
#
loop_
_entity.id
_entity.type
_entity.pdbx_description
1 polymer ?
#
loop_
_entity_poly.entity_id
_entity_poly.type
_entity_poly.pdbx_seq_one_letter_code
_entity_poly.pdbx_strand_id
1 'polypeptide(L)'
;MSARQRWWTVARTSCLWMVIVAFGLRFGYIVIGHTYRFHSNKQILAANEKDFDVGFEMGRIGRSVAEGNGFGNPFNETTGPTAWEPPLYPFLIASVFRLFGVYSRTSATFLLGVNSVFSALTCIPIFLIAKRCFDEQVAVWTSWTWALLPSVIFWCTRWVWETSLAALLLAVIFWLTLEMEQKKGLKPWLQFGLLWGVAALTNTALLSFLPVSGLWAWYRRAKLGKRSLIGVFLAAAVFATCVAPWLVRNRRIFGQFVFIRSNFGAELRLGNGPGADGTWMDYLHPTKNVFEMRRYREMGELAYVAERKREAMAYIQEDYARFAGLSLKRFVYYWGGLPKPSENPALGLLRKGLFTASSVLALWGLGRALRKHKPGAWLFFWLILYYPLVYYLVFPHPRYRHPIEPELGILIVYVISEAGAKERFAD
;
A
#
# COMPACT_ATOMS: atom_id res chain seq x y z
N MET A 1 15.73 -24.06 -33.45
CA MET A 1 15.14 -24.25 -32.13
C MET A 1 14.07 -25.34 -32.20
N SER A 2 14.16 -26.36 -31.32
CA SER A 2 13.11 -27.38 -31.21
C SER A 2 11.78 -26.76 -30.68
N ALA A 3 10.65 -27.42 -30.95
CA ALA A 3 9.33 -26.98 -30.42
C ALA A 3 9.36 -26.81 -28.89
N ARG A 4 10.07 -27.69 -28.17
CA ARG A 4 10.28 -27.61 -26.71
C ARG A 4 11.08 -26.37 -26.32
N GLN A 5 12.12 -25.99 -27.05
CA GLN A 5 12.89 -24.77 -26.79
C GLN A 5 12.08 -23.52 -27.06
N ARG A 6 11.26 -23.52 -28.12
CA ARG A 6 10.31 -22.42 -28.42
C ARG A 6 9.28 -22.26 -27.31
N TRP A 7 8.69 -23.34 -26.84
CA TRP A 7 7.73 -23.32 -25.76
C TRP A 7 8.33 -22.76 -24.44
N TRP A 8 9.53 -23.23 -24.06
CA TRP A 8 10.24 -22.72 -22.88
C TRP A 8 10.59 -21.24 -22.98
N THR A 9 10.96 -20.75 -24.15
CA THR A 9 11.25 -19.33 -24.36
C THR A 9 9.97 -18.49 -24.22
N VAL A 10 8.88 -18.92 -24.84
CA VAL A 10 7.58 -18.23 -24.74
C VAL A 10 7.07 -18.26 -23.30
N ALA A 11 7.11 -19.39 -22.62
CA ALA A 11 6.66 -19.48 -21.23
C ALA A 11 7.47 -18.56 -20.30
N ARG A 12 8.79 -18.49 -20.48
CA ARG A 12 9.68 -17.69 -19.63
C ARG A 12 9.49 -16.20 -19.85
N THR A 13 9.16 -15.75 -21.05
CA THR A 13 8.99 -14.33 -21.41
C THR A 13 7.53 -13.86 -21.35
N SER A 14 6.56 -14.77 -21.27
CA SER A 14 5.15 -14.46 -21.25
C SER A 14 4.70 -13.89 -19.89
N CYS A 15 4.24 -12.66 -19.90
CA CYS A 15 3.65 -12.01 -18.73
C CYS A 15 2.45 -12.80 -18.17
N LEU A 16 1.66 -13.46 -19.05
CA LEU A 16 0.54 -14.31 -18.64
C LEU A 16 0.99 -15.49 -17.75
N TRP A 17 2.07 -16.18 -18.13
CA TRP A 17 2.61 -17.26 -17.32
C TRP A 17 3.14 -16.76 -15.97
N MET A 18 3.74 -15.57 -15.93
CA MET A 18 4.18 -14.96 -14.67
C MET A 18 2.99 -14.75 -13.73
N VAL A 19 1.86 -14.24 -14.25
CA VAL A 19 0.62 -14.06 -13.46
C VAL A 19 0.06 -15.40 -12.99
N ILE A 20 -0.02 -16.40 -13.88
CA ILE A 20 -0.55 -17.74 -13.53
C ILE A 20 0.29 -18.39 -12.44
N VAL A 21 1.61 -18.40 -12.59
CA VAL A 21 2.53 -18.98 -11.60
C VAL A 21 2.47 -18.18 -10.30
N ALA A 22 2.47 -16.85 -10.37
CA ALA A 22 2.34 -16.00 -9.19
C ALA A 22 1.07 -16.32 -8.41
N PHE A 23 -0.08 -16.40 -9.08
CA PHE A 23 -1.34 -16.76 -8.43
C PHE A 23 -1.32 -18.19 -7.87
N GLY A 24 -0.87 -19.16 -8.68
CA GLY A 24 -0.81 -20.58 -8.28
C GLY A 24 0.02 -20.80 -7.03
N LEU A 25 1.21 -20.17 -6.93
CA LEU A 25 2.07 -20.26 -5.75
C LEU A 25 1.40 -19.65 -4.51
N ARG A 26 0.77 -18.49 -4.65
CA ARG A 26 0.10 -17.81 -3.54
C ARG A 26 -1.11 -18.60 -3.05
N PHE A 27 -1.96 -19.03 -3.98
CA PHE A 27 -3.15 -19.80 -3.64
C PHE A 27 -2.79 -21.17 -3.08
N GLY A 28 -1.79 -21.84 -3.67
CA GLY A 28 -1.23 -23.07 -3.13
C GLY A 28 -0.70 -22.89 -1.71
N TYR A 29 0.01 -21.79 -1.44
CA TYR A 29 0.50 -21.50 -0.09
C TYR A 29 -0.65 -21.23 0.90
N ILE A 30 -1.74 -20.59 0.47
CA ILE A 30 -2.94 -20.40 1.32
C ILE A 30 -3.54 -21.74 1.70
N VAL A 31 -3.73 -22.64 0.72
CA VAL A 31 -4.43 -23.93 0.93
C VAL A 31 -3.55 -24.90 1.72
N ILE A 32 -2.29 -25.10 1.29
CA ILE A 32 -1.37 -26.05 1.91
C ILE A 32 -0.89 -25.55 3.27
N GLY A 33 -0.56 -24.26 3.38
CA GLY A 33 -0.10 -23.63 4.61
C GLY A 33 -1.22 -23.28 5.58
N HIS A 34 -2.51 -23.52 5.22
CA HIS A 34 -3.68 -23.22 6.03
C HIS A 34 -3.69 -21.78 6.58
N THR A 35 -3.21 -20.81 5.80
CA THR A 35 -3.04 -19.42 6.27
C THR A 35 -4.37 -18.71 6.55
N TYR A 36 -5.49 -19.25 6.06
CA TYR A 36 -6.86 -18.82 6.36
C TYR A 36 -7.30 -19.16 7.81
N ARG A 37 -6.50 -19.94 8.54
CA ARG A 37 -6.74 -20.22 9.96
C ARG A 37 -6.09 -19.13 10.79
N PHE A 38 -6.77 -17.98 10.89
CA PHE A 38 -6.34 -16.89 11.77
C PHE A 38 -6.45 -17.34 13.23
N HIS A 39 -5.45 -17.02 14.04
CA HIS A 39 -5.46 -17.31 15.47
C HIS A 39 -6.23 -16.21 16.19
N SER A 40 -7.17 -16.58 17.05
CA SER A 40 -7.74 -15.63 17.99
C SER A 40 -6.65 -15.18 18.96
N ASN A 41 -6.47 -13.89 19.08
CA ASN A 41 -5.53 -13.32 20.05
C ASN A 41 -6.15 -13.44 21.45
N LYS A 42 -5.96 -14.62 22.08
CA LYS A 42 -6.56 -14.99 23.37
C LYS A 42 -6.29 -14.00 24.52
N GLN A 43 -5.30 -13.12 24.38
CA GLN A 43 -4.93 -12.14 25.39
C GLN A 43 -5.75 -10.84 25.34
N ILE A 44 -6.51 -10.61 24.26
CA ILE A 44 -7.34 -9.39 24.10
C ILE A 44 -8.81 -9.64 24.41
N LEU A 45 -9.23 -10.89 24.51
CA LEU A 45 -10.62 -11.31 24.62
C LEU A 45 -10.97 -11.74 26.06
N ALA A 46 -11.24 -10.79 26.90
CA ALA A 46 -11.94 -11.05 28.16
C ALA A 46 -13.45 -11.27 27.96
N ALA A 47 -13.98 -11.32 26.76
CA ALA A 47 -15.40 -11.57 26.49
C ALA A 47 -15.65 -12.13 25.08
N ASN A 48 -16.01 -13.38 25.01
CA ASN A 48 -16.94 -14.07 24.07
C ASN A 48 -16.86 -13.82 22.55
N GLU A 49 -15.92 -13.09 21.99
CA GLU A 49 -15.87 -12.89 20.56
C GLU A 49 -14.71 -13.66 19.91
N LYS A 50 -15.07 -14.48 18.95
CA LYS A 50 -14.14 -15.12 17.99
C LYS A 50 -13.61 -14.07 17.03
N ASP A 51 -12.96 -13.03 17.54
CA ASP A 51 -12.33 -12.00 16.73
C ASP A 51 -11.06 -12.59 16.13
N PHE A 52 -11.21 -13.19 14.97
CA PHE A 52 -10.09 -13.59 14.16
C PHE A 52 -9.46 -12.31 13.63
N ASP A 53 -8.14 -12.21 13.57
CA ASP A 53 -7.39 -11.10 12.98
C ASP A 53 -7.63 -10.93 11.47
N VAL A 54 -8.85 -11.23 10.99
CA VAL A 54 -9.27 -11.11 9.61
C VAL A 54 -9.59 -9.65 9.31
N GLY A 55 -8.59 -8.93 8.86
CA GLY A 55 -8.75 -7.56 8.39
C GLY A 55 -8.77 -6.49 9.47
N PHE A 56 -8.56 -6.83 10.74
CA PHE A 56 -8.49 -5.88 11.86
C PHE A 56 -9.64 -4.85 11.81
N GLU A 57 -9.35 -3.55 11.82
CA GLU A 57 -10.35 -2.47 11.74
C GLU A 57 -11.21 -2.59 10.47
N MET A 58 -10.61 -2.88 9.32
CA MET A 58 -11.35 -3.06 8.05
C MET A 58 -12.26 -4.29 8.11
N GLY A 59 -11.81 -5.36 8.77
CA GLY A 59 -12.62 -6.58 8.99
C GLY A 59 -13.81 -6.32 9.89
N ARG A 60 -13.64 -5.55 10.98
CA ARG A 60 -14.72 -5.19 11.90
C ARG A 60 -15.75 -4.27 11.24
N ILE A 61 -15.29 -3.28 10.48
CA ILE A 61 -16.16 -2.44 9.65
C ILE A 61 -16.90 -3.29 8.61
N GLY A 62 -16.18 -4.22 7.95
CA GLY A 62 -16.77 -5.17 7.01
C GLY A 62 -17.86 -6.04 7.64
N ARG A 63 -17.65 -6.53 8.87
CA ARG A 63 -18.67 -7.22 9.66
C ARG A 63 -19.87 -6.33 9.92
N SER A 64 -19.65 -5.13 10.43
CA SER A 64 -20.72 -4.17 10.73
C SER A 64 -21.60 -3.90 9.51
N VAL A 65 -21.00 -3.73 8.34
CA VAL A 65 -21.73 -3.56 7.07
C VAL A 65 -22.46 -4.85 6.65
N ALA A 66 -21.82 -6.01 6.80
CA ALA A 66 -22.43 -7.30 6.43
C ALA A 66 -23.66 -7.61 7.27
N GLU A 67 -23.63 -7.28 8.54
CA GLU A 67 -24.73 -7.47 9.51
C GLU A 67 -25.82 -6.38 9.41
N GLY A 68 -25.68 -5.38 8.56
CA GLY A 68 -26.66 -4.32 8.35
C GLY A 68 -26.52 -3.10 9.30
N ASN A 69 -25.50 -3.08 10.13
CA ASN A 69 -25.23 -1.98 11.11
C ASN A 69 -24.57 -0.76 10.45
N GLY A 70 -24.34 -0.77 9.14
CA GLY A 70 -23.71 0.31 8.40
C GLY A 70 -22.18 0.34 8.54
N PHE A 71 -21.55 1.36 7.95
CA PHE A 71 -20.09 1.54 7.98
C PHE A 71 -19.67 2.14 9.32
N GLY A 72 -19.34 1.26 10.26
CA GLY A 72 -19.09 1.61 11.67
C GLY A 72 -18.28 0.55 12.42
N ASN A 73 -18.10 0.78 13.71
CA ASN A 73 -17.51 -0.17 14.66
C ASN A 73 -16.11 -0.68 14.27
N PRO A 74 -15.10 0.22 14.11
CA PRO A 74 -13.75 -0.16 13.68
C PRO A 74 -12.99 -0.97 14.75
N PHE A 75 -13.45 -0.96 15.98
CA PHE A 75 -12.81 -1.63 17.12
C PHE A 75 -13.66 -2.77 17.67
N ASN A 76 -13.27 -3.35 18.81
CA ASN A 76 -13.90 -4.55 19.37
C ASN A 76 -15.25 -4.27 20.06
N GLU A 77 -15.68 -3.01 20.13
CA GLU A 77 -16.95 -2.59 20.74
C GLU A 77 -17.84 -1.88 19.72
N THR A 78 -19.13 -1.77 20.06
CA THR A 78 -20.08 -0.97 19.30
C THR A 78 -19.81 0.51 19.56
N THR A 79 -19.28 1.21 18.55
CA THR A 79 -18.86 2.61 18.63
C THR A 79 -19.59 3.52 17.66
N GLY A 80 -20.47 2.93 16.85
CA GLY A 80 -21.24 3.68 15.86
C GLY A 80 -20.51 3.94 14.55
N PRO A 81 -21.01 4.91 13.76
CA PRO A 81 -20.46 5.24 12.46
C PRO A 81 -19.00 5.67 12.51
N THR A 82 -18.23 5.31 11.48
CA THR A 82 -16.80 5.62 11.40
C THR A 82 -16.39 6.15 10.02
N ALA A 83 -15.29 6.89 9.98
CA ALA A 83 -14.48 7.18 8.82
C ALA A 83 -13.00 6.81 9.10
N TRP A 84 -12.76 5.87 10.00
CA TRP A 84 -11.41 5.42 10.40
C TRP A 84 -10.61 4.86 9.23
N GLU A 85 -11.28 4.08 8.37
CA GLU A 85 -10.68 3.48 7.18
C GLU A 85 -11.36 3.93 5.88
N PRO A 86 -10.61 3.96 4.74
CA PRO A 86 -11.20 4.21 3.43
C PRO A 86 -12.21 3.11 3.06
N PRO A 87 -13.27 3.41 2.28
CA PRO A 87 -14.43 2.53 2.19
C PRO A 87 -14.27 1.29 1.30
N LEU A 88 -13.39 1.34 0.28
CA LEU A 88 -13.42 0.33 -0.79
C LEU A 88 -13.14 -1.08 -0.27
N TYR A 89 -12.08 -1.22 0.52
CA TYR A 89 -11.68 -2.54 1.01
C TYR A 89 -12.60 -3.10 2.09
N PRO A 90 -13.10 -2.32 3.08
CA PRO A 90 -14.15 -2.78 3.99
C PRO A 90 -15.45 -3.21 3.28
N PHE A 91 -15.87 -2.54 2.19
CA PHE A 91 -17.01 -3.00 1.40
C PHE A 91 -16.73 -4.31 0.65
N LEU A 92 -15.51 -4.51 0.16
CA LEU A 92 -15.10 -5.81 -0.40
C LEU A 92 -15.21 -6.92 0.66
N ILE A 93 -14.69 -6.68 1.86
CA ILE A 93 -14.81 -7.64 2.97
C ILE A 93 -16.27 -7.90 3.31
N ALA A 94 -17.10 -6.87 3.43
CA ALA A 94 -18.52 -6.99 3.72
C ALA A 94 -19.26 -7.84 2.69
N SER A 95 -18.95 -7.66 1.41
CA SER A 95 -19.54 -8.45 0.32
C SER A 95 -19.19 -9.93 0.45
N VAL A 96 -17.92 -10.21 0.76
CA VAL A 96 -17.46 -11.61 0.97
C VAL A 96 -18.08 -12.21 2.24
N PHE A 97 -18.20 -11.45 3.31
CA PHE A 97 -18.84 -11.90 4.54
C PHE A 97 -20.33 -12.20 4.35
N ARG A 98 -21.05 -11.43 3.54
CA ARG A 98 -22.44 -11.71 3.20
C ARG A 98 -22.61 -12.99 2.40
N LEU A 99 -21.67 -13.29 1.49
CA LEU A 99 -21.73 -14.48 0.63
C LEU A 99 -21.29 -15.76 1.33
N PHE A 100 -20.25 -15.68 2.16
CA PHE A 100 -19.58 -16.87 2.71
C PHE A 100 -19.60 -16.95 4.25
N GLY A 101 -20.27 -16.02 4.91
CA GLY A 101 -20.38 -15.94 6.36
C GLY A 101 -19.29 -15.07 7.01
N VAL A 102 -19.70 -14.35 8.05
CA VAL A 102 -18.84 -13.46 8.82
C VAL A 102 -17.75 -14.28 9.54
N TYR A 103 -16.48 -13.92 9.33
CA TYR A 103 -15.30 -14.59 9.88
C TYR A 103 -15.24 -16.10 9.63
N SER A 104 -15.92 -16.61 8.58
CA SER A 104 -15.83 -18.01 8.20
C SER A 104 -14.46 -18.34 7.57
N ARG A 105 -14.06 -19.61 7.62
CA ARG A 105 -12.84 -20.06 6.92
C ARG A 105 -12.93 -19.83 5.42
N THR A 106 -14.14 -19.98 4.86
CA THR A 106 -14.39 -19.75 3.44
C THR A 106 -14.19 -18.27 3.09
N SER A 107 -14.73 -17.34 3.88
CA SER A 107 -14.53 -15.91 3.66
C SER A 107 -13.06 -15.51 3.80
N ALA A 108 -12.34 -16.04 4.79
CA ALA A 108 -10.92 -15.81 4.97
C ALA A 108 -10.10 -16.30 3.75
N THR A 109 -10.37 -17.54 3.30
CA THR A 109 -9.71 -18.12 2.13
C THR A 109 -9.97 -17.29 0.87
N PHE A 110 -11.22 -16.88 0.67
CA PHE A 110 -11.62 -16.08 -0.49
C PHE A 110 -10.95 -14.71 -0.48
N LEU A 111 -10.91 -14.00 0.65
CA LEU A 111 -10.26 -12.69 0.78
C LEU A 111 -8.74 -12.76 0.53
N LEU A 112 -8.07 -13.78 1.07
CA LEU A 112 -6.65 -14.04 0.78
C LEU A 112 -6.45 -14.41 -0.70
N GLY A 113 -7.38 -15.16 -1.30
CA GLY A 113 -7.39 -15.45 -2.73
C GLY A 113 -7.50 -14.18 -3.58
N VAL A 114 -8.40 -13.27 -3.24
CA VAL A 114 -8.55 -11.96 -3.91
C VAL A 114 -7.27 -11.12 -3.79
N ASN A 115 -6.66 -11.07 -2.61
CA ASN A 115 -5.36 -10.40 -2.42
C ASN A 115 -4.26 -11.05 -3.27
N SER A 116 -4.30 -12.38 -3.41
CA SER A 116 -3.37 -13.12 -4.28
C SER A 116 -3.58 -12.79 -5.76
N VAL A 117 -4.83 -12.57 -6.20
CA VAL A 117 -5.14 -12.08 -7.55
C VAL A 117 -4.56 -10.67 -7.74
N PHE A 118 -4.77 -9.74 -6.81
CA PHE A 118 -4.21 -8.39 -6.92
C PHE A 118 -2.68 -8.42 -6.99
N SER A 119 -2.04 -9.20 -6.12
CA SER A 119 -0.58 -9.37 -6.13
C SER A 119 -0.05 -10.03 -7.41
N ALA A 120 -0.75 -11.02 -7.96
CA ALA A 120 -0.36 -11.66 -9.22
C ALA A 120 -0.53 -10.72 -10.41
N LEU A 121 -1.65 -9.99 -10.48
CA LEU A 121 -1.91 -8.99 -11.53
C LEU A 121 -0.89 -7.86 -11.54
N THR A 122 -0.22 -7.58 -10.41
CA THR A 122 0.85 -6.57 -10.33
C THR A 122 2.06 -6.92 -11.22
N CYS A 123 2.26 -8.19 -11.60
CA CYS A 123 3.27 -8.58 -12.58
C CYS A 123 3.08 -7.83 -13.92
N ILE A 124 1.84 -7.49 -14.30
CA ILE A 124 1.55 -6.83 -15.59
C ILE A 124 2.11 -5.40 -15.63
N PRO A 125 1.71 -4.48 -14.73
CA PRO A 125 2.27 -3.14 -14.74
C PRO A 125 3.79 -3.13 -14.48
N ILE A 126 4.32 -4.02 -13.62
CA ILE A 126 5.77 -4.18 -13.45
C ILE A 126 6.46 -4.46 -14.80
N PHE A 127 5.98 -5.45 -15.55
CA PHE A 127 6.51 -5.80 -16.86
C PHE A 127 6.48 -4.60 -17.81
N LEU A 128 5.34 -3.92 -17.88
CA LEU A 128 5.13 -2.79 -18.79
C LEU A 128 6.01 -1.58 -18.43
N ILE A 129 6.11 -1.24 -17.14
CA ILE A 129 6.98 -0.16 -16.65
C ILE A 129 8.44 -0.47 -16.96
N ALA A 130 8.91 -1.67 -16.60
CA ALA A 130 10.29 -2.07 -16.78
C ALA A 130 10.68 -2.11 -18.26
N LYS A 131 9.82 -2.66 -19.13
CA LYS A 131 10.01 -2.67 -20.58
C LYS A 131 10.05 -1.26 -21.18
N ARG A 132 9.21 -0.35 -20.67
CA ARG A 132 9.15 1.04 -21.12
C ARG A 132 10.36 1.88 -20.71
N CYS A 133 10.84 1.67 -19.46
CA CYS A 133 11.90 2.49 -18.88
C CYS A 133 13.31 1.94 -19.14
N PHE A 134 13.44 0.63 -19.32
CA PHE A 134 14.71 -0.06 -19.46
C PHE A 134 14.71 -0.96 -20.70
N ASP A 135 14.43 -2.25 -20.54
CA ASP A 135 14.39 -3.21 -21.63
C ASP A 135 13.53 -4.45 -21.26
N GLU A 136 13.42 -5.38 -22.21
CA GLU A 136 12.63 -6.60 -22.05
C GLU A 136 13.25 -7.57 -21.04
N GLN A 137 14.57 -7.62 -20.92
CA GLN A 137 15.28 -8.48 -19.97
C GLN A 137 14.97 -8.04 -18.53
N VAL A 138 15.06 -6.75 -18.24
CA VAL A 138 14.69 -6.19 -16.94
C VAL A 138 13.21 -6.45 -16.65
N ALA A 139 12.32 -6.30 -17.64
CA ALA A 139 10.89 -6.55 -17.48
C ALA A 139 10.59 -8.01 -17.08
N VAL A 140 11.20 -8.98 -17.78
CA VAL A 140 11.05 -10.40 -17.49
C VAL A 140 11.56 -10.74 -16.09
N TRP A 141 12.78 -10.34 -15.75
CA TRP A 141 13.37 -10.68 -14.46
C TRP A 141 12.66 -10.02 -13.30
N THR A 142 12.23 -8.75 -13.43
CA THR A 142 11.48 -8.08 -12.35
C THR A 142 10.15 -8.76 -12.10
N SER A 143 9.43 -9.11 -13.17
CA SER A 143 8.11 -9.75 -13.01
C SER A 143 8.23 -11.14 -12.40
N TRP A 144 9.24 -11.93 -12.75
CA TRP A 144 9.53 -13.20 -12.09
C TRP A 144 9.98 -13.01 -10.64
N THR A 145 10.81 -12.01 -10.36
CA THR A 145 11.19 -11.67 -8.98
C THR A 145 9.95 -11.36 -8.14
N TRP A 146 9.04 -10.52 -8.64
CA TRP A 146 7.78 -10.24 -7.95
C TRP A 146 6.91 -11.48 -7.75
N ALA A 147 6.82 -12.35 -8.77
CA ALA A 147 6.04 -13.58 -8.70
C ALA A 147 6.54 -14.52 -7.61
N LEU A 148 7.87 -14.60 -7.40
CA LEU A 148 8.52 -15.59 -6.56
C LEU A 148 8.98 -15.06 -5.18
N LEU A 149 8.99 -13.72 -4.97
CA LEU A 149 9.58 -13.11 -3.79
C LEU A 149 8.77 -13.45 -2.52
N PRO A 150 9.39 -14.11 -1.51
CA PRO A 150 8.66 -14.56 -0.31
C PRO A 150 7.98 -13.44 0.47
N SER A 151 8.58 -12.25 0.56
CA SER A 151 7.99 -11.10 1.25
C SER A 151 6.69 -10.63 0.58
N VAL A 152 6.63 -10.67 -0.75
CA VAL A 152 5.42 -10.33 -1.52
C VAL A 152 4.33 -11.40 -1.31
N ILE A 153 4.71 -12.69 -1.33
CA ILE A 153 3.80 -13.80 -1.05
C ILE A 153 3.23 -13.68 0.37
N PHE A 154 4.06 -13.33 1.35
CA PHE A 154 3.66 -13.16 2.75
C PHE A 154 2.52 -12.14 2.90
N TRP A 155 2.62 -10.94 2.31
CA TRP A 155 1.62 -9.90 2.50
C TRP A 155 0.24 -10.29 1.96
N CYS A 156 0.15 -10.90 0.78
CA CYS A 156 -1.14 -11.25 0.19
C CYS A 156 -1.75 -12.53 0.76
N THR A 157 -0.95 -13.42 1.36
CA THR A 157 -1.41 -14.74 1.84
C THR A 157 -1.61 -14.81 3.35
N ARG A 158 -1.16 -13.80 4.10
CA ARG A 158 -1.23 -13.76 5.56
C ARG A 158 -2.03 -12.58 6.11
N TRP A 159 -2.30 -11.56 5.29
CA TRP A 159 -2.94 -10.34 5.72
C TRP A 159 -4.17 -10.04 4.85
N VAL A 160 -5.35 -9.99 5.48
CA VAL A 160 -6.57 -9.47 4.85
C VAL A 160 -6.54 -7.95 5.01
N TRP A 161 -5.88 -7.28 4.07
CA TRP A 161 -5.68 -5.84 4.08
C TRP A 161 -5.56 -5.32 2.64
N GLU A 162 -5.79 -4.03 2.41
CA GLU A 162 -5.73 -3.40 1.09
C GLU A 162 -4.33 -3.34 0.46
N THR A 163 -3.30 -3.76 1.18
CA THR A 163 -1.89 -3.61 0.80
C THR A 163 -1.56 -4.11 -0.60
N SER A 164 -2.07 -5.29 -0.99
CA SER A 164 -1.85 -5.87 -2.32
C SER A 164 -2.62 -5.11 -3.42
N LEU A 165 -3.82 -4.62 -3.12
CA LEU A 165 -4.59 -3.77 -4.02
C LEU A 165 -3.91 -2.41 -4.19
N ALA A 166 -3.37 -1.83 -3.11
CA ALA A 166 -2.64 -0.56 -3.16
C ALA A 166 -1.38 -0.67 -4.05
N ALA A 167 -0.63 -1.76 -3.96
CA ALA A 167 0.53 -2.02 -4.81
C ALA A 167 0.13 -2.13 -6.30
N LEU A 168 -0.93 -2.87 -6.59
CA LEU A 168 -1.45 -2.98 -7.96
C LEU A 168 -1.89 -1.62 -8.50
N LEU A 169 -2.70 -0.88 -7.74
CA LEU A 169 -3.22 0.42 -8.16
C LEU A 169 -2.09 1.43 -8.42
N LEU A 170 -1.10 1.49 -7.52
CA LEU A 170 0.02 2.41 -7.67
C LEU A 170 0.87 2.06 -8.90
N ALA A 171 1.18 0.79 -9.11
CA ALA A 171 1.91 0.34 -10.28
C ALA A 171 1.14 0.61 -11.59
N VAL A 172 -0.19 0.40 -11.62
CA VAL A 172 -1.02 0.75 -12.79
C VAL A 172 -1.04 2.26 -13.02
N ILE A 173 -1.16 3.07 -11.96
CA ILE A 173 -1.12 4.54 -12.04
C ILE A 173 0.24 5.01 -12.55
N PHE A 174 1.33 4.44 -12.04
CA PHE A 174 2.69 4.76 -12.49
C PHE A 174 2.86 4.44 -13.99
N TRP A 175 2.44 3.25 -14.40
CA TRP A 175 2.45 2.86 -15.82
C TRP A 175 1.61 3.80 -16.69
N LEU A 176 0.36 4.09 -16.28
CA LEU A 176 -0.51 5.00 -17.03
C LEU A 176 0.10 6.40 -17.13
N THR A 177 0.74 6.90 -16.06
CA THR A 177 1.43 8.20 -16.03
C THR A 177 2.54 8.25 -17.09
N LEU A 178 3.33 7.18 -17.26
CA LEU A 178 4.33 7.07 -18.32
C LEU A 178 3.69 7.03 -19.72
N GLU A 179 2.59 6.28 -19.88
CA GLU A 179 1.90 6.11 -21.14
C GLU A 179 1.14 7.36 -21.60
N MET A 180 0.74 8.23 -20.68
CA MET A 180 0.01 9.47 -21.02
C MET A 180 0.77 10.37 -21.99
N GLU A 181 2.10 10.30 -22.01
CA GLU A 181 2.93 11.01 -22.97
C GLU A 181 2.59 10.65 -24.41
N GLN A 182 2.35 9.36 -24.69
CA GLN A 182 2.13 8.83 -26.04
C GLN A 182 0.66 8.84 -26.46
N LYS A 183 -0.25 8.65 -25.49
CA LYS A 183 -1.69 8.54 -25.77
C LYS A 183 -2.30 9.87 -26.20
N LYS A 184 -3.25 9.82 -27.14
CA LYS A 184 -4.00 10.99 -27.64
C LYS A 184 -5.40 11.05 -27.00
N GLY A 185 -6.03 12.21 -27.12
CA GLY A 185 -7.43 12.43 -26.70
C GLY A 185 -7.64 12.52 -25.20
N LEU A 186 -8.91 12.42 -24.79
CA LEU A 186 -9.37 12.60 -23.40
C LEU A 186 -9.49 11.29 -22.60
N LYS A 187 -9.60 10.15 -23.29
CA LYS A 187 -9.74 8.84 -22.63
C LYS A 187 -8.66 8.54 -21.57
N PRO A 188 -7.37 8.84 -21.79
CA PRO A 188 -6.34 8.64 -20.75
C PRO A 188 -6.57 9.48 -19.51
N TRP A 189 -7.14 10.68 -19.63
CA TRP A 189 -7.46 11.54 -18.50
C TRP A 189 -8.64 11.00 -17.68
N LEU A 190 -9.67 10.44 -18.35
CA LEU A 190 -10.75 9.72 -17.68
C LEU A 190 -10.22 8.54 -16.87
N GLN A 191 -9.35 7.72 -17.49
CA GLN A 191 -8.73 6.58 -16.81
C GLN A 191 -7.86 7.04 -15.63
N PHE A 192 -7.11 8.13 -15.79
CA PHE A 192 -6.28 8.69 -14.74
C PHE A 192 -7.12 9.17 -13.55
N GLY A 193 -8.20 9.93 -13.79
CA GLY A 193 -9.10 10.37 -12.73
C GLY A 193 -9.80 9.21 -12.01
N LEU A 194 -10.26 8.20 -12.76
CA LEU A 194 -10.90 7.01 -12.21
C LEU A 194 -9.94 6.20 -11.31
N LEU A 195 -8.73 5.92 -11.81
CA LEU A 195 -7.74 5.16 -11.04
C LEU A 195 -7.33 5.89 -9.75
N TRP A 196 -7.17 7.22 -9.81
CA TRP A 196 -6.90 7.99 -8.61
C TRP A 196 -8.08 8.06 -7.65
N GLY A 197 -9.32 8.09 -8.14
CA GLY A 197 -10.52 8.00 -7.32
C GLY A 197 -10.59 6.65 -6.58
N VAL A 198 -10.36 5.55 -7.28
CA VAL A 198 -10.29 4.21 -6.69
C VAL A 198 -9.13 4.10 -5.69
N ALA A 199 -7.95 4.62 -6.03
CA ALA A 199 -6.79 4.62 -5.14
C ALA A 199 -7.07 5.40 -3.84
N ALA A 200 -7.68 6.58 -3.94
CA ALA A 200 -8.06 7.40 -2.78
C ALA A 200 -9.03 6.67 -1.83
N LEU A 201 -10.02 5.99 -2.39
CA LEU A 201 -11.00 5.21 -1.64
C LEU A 201 -10.46 3.86 -1.13
N THR A 202 -9.25 3.47 -1.57
CA THR A 202 -8.54 2.27 -1.11
C THR A 202 -7.52 2.59 -0.03
N ASN A 203 -6.63 3.56 -0.28
CA ASN A 203 -5.58 3.96 0.64
C ASN A 203 -5.18 5.42 0.39
N THR A 204 -5.48 6.30 1.35
CA THR A 204 -5.24 7.73 1.22
C THR A 204 -3.76 8.12 1.15
N ALA A 205 -2.83 7.28 1.63
CA ALA A 205 -1.41 7.58 1.54
C ALA A 205 -0.90 7.61 0.09
N LEU A 206 -1.57 6.89 -0.84
CA LEU A 206 -1.26 6.94 -2.26
C LEU A 206 -1.41 8.34 -2.84
N LEU A 207 -2.32 9.16 -2.29
CA LEU A 207 -2.56 10.54 -2.75
C LEU A 207 -1.34 11.44 -2.64
N SER A 208 -0.33 11.08 -1.85
CA SER A 208 0.95 11.81 -1.81
C SER A 208 1.63 11.87 -3.17
N PHE A 209 1.40 10.88 -4.03
CA PHE A 209 1.95 10.82 -5.39
C PHE A 209 1.05 11.45 -6.46
N LEU A 210 -0.23 11.76 -6.16
CA LEU A 210 -1.17 12.34 -7.12
C LEU A 210 -0.68 13.67 -7.73
N PRO A 211 -0.20 14.67 -6.95
CA PRO A 211 0.26 15.93 -7.53
C PRO A 211 1.43 15.73 -8.50
N VAL A 212 2.37 14.86 -8.14
CA VAL A 212 3.55 14.57 -8.95
C VAL A 212 3.17 13.88 -10.26
N SER A 213 2.36 12.83 -10.20
CA SER A 213 1.93 12.08 -11.38
C SER A 213 1.07 12.94 -12.32
N GLY A 214 0.19 13.78 -11.76
CA GLY A 214 -0.63 14.72 -12.52
C GLY A 214 0.20 15.79 -13.24
N LEU A 215 1.13 16.44 -12.51
CA LEU A 215 2.05 17.42 -13.09
C LEU A 215 2.97 16.78 -14.13
N TRP A 216 3.48 15.59 -13.87
CA TRP A 216 4.30 14.83 -14.82
C TRP A 216 3.53 14.58 -16.12
N ALA A 217 2.33 14.02 -16.04
CA ALA A 217 1.50 13.71 -17.19
C ALA A 217 1.18 14.97 -18.01
N TRP A 218 0.81 16.07 -17.34
CA TRP A 218 0.53 17.35 -17.99
C TRP A 218 1.76 17.94 -18.65
N TYR A 219 2.90 18.01 -17.94
CA TYR A 219 4.16 18.58 -18.45
C TYR A 219 4.71 17.83 -19.66
N ARG A 220 4.73 16.49 -19.59
CA ARG A 220 5.22 15.64 -20.69
C ARG A 220 4.37 15.79 -21.95
N ARG A 221 3.05 15.84 -21.79
CA ARG A 221 2.12 16.11 -22.90
C ARG A 221 2.28 17.51 -23.46
N ALA A 222 2.51 18.50 -22.60
CA ALA A 222 2.73 19.89 -23.02
C ALA A 222 3.97 20.03 -23.91
N LYS A 223 5.08 19.33 -23.58
CA LYS A 223 6.29 19.30 -24.43
C LYS A 223 6.06 18.75 -25.83
N LEU A 224 5.06 17.90 -26.01
CA LEU A 224 4.70 17.32 -27.31
C LEU A 224 3.58 18.11 -28.03
N GLY A 225 3.33 19.35 -27.63
CA GLY A 225 2.25 20.19 -28.21
C GLY A 225 0.83 19.71 -27.89
N LYS A 226 0.68 18.73 -26.96
CA LYS A 226 -0.62 18.15 -26.59
C LYS A 226 -1.17 18.74 -25.28
N ARG A 227 -0.95 20.04 -25.03
CA ARG A 227 -1.50 20.70 -23.85
C ARG A 227 -3.02 20.53 -23.81
N SER A 228 -3.55 20.09 -22.68
CA SER A 228 -4.99 19.94 -22.48
C SER A 228 -5.33 20.25 -21.04
N LEU A 229 -5.71 21.47 -20.77
CA LEU A 229 -6.35 21.85 -19.49
C LEU A 229 -7.68 21.11 -19.34
N ILE A 230 -8.45 20.97 -20.42
CA ILE A 230 -9.70 20.19 -20.46
C ILE A 230 -9.45 18.78 -19.94
N GLY A 231 -8.36 18.12 -20.33
CA GLY A 231 -8.01 16.79 -19.83
C GLY A 231 -7.75 16.79 -18.33
N VAL A 232 -7.02 17.78 -17.81
CA VAL A 232 -6.76 17.90 -16.35
C VAL A 232 -8.06 18.11 -15.58
N PHE A 233 -8.92 19.04 -16.06
CA PHE A 233 -10.23 19.27 -15.45
C PHE A 233 -11.12 18.04 -15.51
N LEU A 234 -11.08 17.29 -16.61
CA LEU A 234 -11.84 16.05 -16.76
C LEU A 234 -11.35 14.99 -15.77
N ALA A 235 -10.04 14.81 -15.60
CA ALA A 235 -9.48 13.89 -14.61
C ALA A 235 -9.88 14.30 -13.19
N ALA A 236 -9.82 15.60 -12.87
CA ALA A 236 -10.24 16.14 -11.57
C ALA A 236 -11.74 15.93 -11.32
N ALA A 237 -12.59 16.16 -12.34
CA ALA A 237 -14.02 15.94 -12.26
C ALA A 237 -14.37 14.45 -12.02
N VAL A 238 -13.71 13.53 -12.74
CA VAL A 238 -13.89 12.09 -12.55
C VAL A 238 -13.43 11.66 -11.15
N PHE A 239 -12.27 12.14 -10.72
CA PHE A 239 -11.78 11.91 -9.35
C PHE A 239 -12.80 12.39 -8.31
N ALA A 240 -13.27 13.65 -8.44
CA ALA A 240 -14.26 14.23 -7.55
C ALA A 240 -15.57 13.42 -7.53
N THR A 241 -16.05 12.98 -8.69
CA THR A 241 -17.25 12.14 -8.80
C THR A 241 -17.08 10.79 -8.09
N CYS A 242 -15.90 10.18 -8.17
CA CYS A 242 -15.62 8.94 -7.46
C CYS A 242 -15.65 9.11 -5.92
N VAL A 243 -15.06 10.20 -5.41
CA VAL A 243 -14.96 10.40 -3.96
C VAL A 243 -16.18 11.12 -3.35
N ALA A 244 -16.94 11.87 -4.14
CA ALA A 244 -18.07 12.67 -3.68
C ALA A 244 -19.12 11.89 -2.88
N PRO A 245 -19.57 10.70 -3.27
CA PRO A 245 -20.55 9.94 -2.49
C PRO A 245 -20.07 9.68 -1.06
N TRP A 246 -18.77 9.39 -0.90
CA TRP A 246 -18.17 9.15 0.41
C TRP A 246 -18.03 10.43 1.23
N LEU A 247 -17.65 11.54 0.61
CA LEU A 247 -17.58 12.85 1.27
C LEU A 247 -18.97 13.32 1.73
N VAL A 248 -20.00 13.14 0.89
CA VAL A 248 -21.39 13.45 1.24
C VAL A 248 -21.87 12.60 2.41
N ARG A 249 -21.58 11.28 2.38
CA ARG A 249 -21.85 10.38 3.51
C ARG A 249 -21.18 10.87 4.79
N ASN A 250 -19.89 11.18 4.74
CA ASN A 250 -19.16 11.66 5.91
C ASN A 250 -19.76 12.97 6.44
N ARG A 251 -20.07 13.93 5.56
CA ARG A 251 -20.70 15.19 5.96
C ARG A 251 -22.06 14.98 6.64
N ARG A 252 -22.89 14.05 6.12
CA ARG A 252 -24.20 13.74 6.69
C ARG A 252 -24.09 13.07 8.06
N ILE A 253 -23.15 12.15 8.22
CA ILE A 253 -22.99 11.38 9.45
C ILE A 253 -22.34 12.21 10.57
N PHE A 254 -21.28 12.95 10.24
CA PHE A 254 -20.48 13.66 11.25
C PHE A 254 -20.84 15.14 11.41
N GLY A 255 -21.73 15.68 10.58
CA GLY A 255 -22.08 17.10 10.62
C GLY A 255 -20.98 18.06 10.16
N GLN A 256 -19.77 17.56 9.84
CA GLN A 256 -18.61 18.33 9.42
C GLN A 256 -17.86 17.64 8.27
N PHE A 257 -16.98 18.38 7.60
CA PHE A 257 -16.21 17.82 6.48
C PHE A 257 -15.11 16.88 6.97
N VAL A 258 -15.15 15.63 6.50
CA VAL A 258 -14.10 14.62 6.69
C VAL A 258 -13.65 14.14 5.33
N PHE A 259 -12.40 14.44 4.97
CA PHE A 259 -11.84 13.98 3.72
C PHE A 259 -11.44 12.50 3.83
N ILE A 260 -12.25 11.63 3.25
CA ILE A 260 -12.13 10.15 3.17
C ILE A 260 -11.92 9.47 4.54
N ARG A 261 -10.81 9.72 5.23
CA ARG A 261 -10.38 9.14 6.51
C ARG A 261 -10.30 10.20 7.61
N SER A 262 -10.67 9.82 8.84
CA SER A 262 -10.61 10.70 10.01
C SER A 262 -9.34 10.54 10.86
N ASN A 263 -8.72 9.36 10.90
CA ASN A 263 -7.81 8.87 11.94
C ASN A 263 -6.42 9.54 12.02
N PHE A 264 -6.07 10.47 11.13
CA PHE A 264 -4.70 11.05 11.08
C PHE A 264 -4.22 11.59 12.43
N GLY A 265 -5.09 12.23 13.22
CA GLY A 265 -4.70 12.77 14.53
C GLY A 265 -4.36 11.68 15.54
N ALA A 266 -5.07 10.56 15.50
CA ALA A 266 -4.78 9.40 16.33
C ALA A 266 -3.46 8.73 15.89
N GLU A 267 -3.26 8.52 14.58
CA GLU A 267 -2.00 7.98 14.04
C GLU A 267 -0.79 8.87 14.40
N LEU A 268 -0.96 10.20 14.34
CA LEU A 268 0.07 11.14 14.75
C LEU A 268 0.44 10.95 16.23
N ARG A 269 -0.58 10.74 17.10
CA ARG A 269 -0.38 10.52 18.53
C ARG A 269 0.30 9.18 18.82
N LEU A 270 -0.02 8.13 18.06
CA LEU A 270 0.61 6.81 18.19
C LEU A 270 2.10 6.82 17.85
N GLY A 271 2.56 7.81 17.12
CA GLY A 271 3.99 8.00 16.84
C GLY A 271 4.65 9.10 17.68
N ASN A 272 3.89 10.07 18.21
CA ASN A 272 4.41 11.26 18.86
C ASN A 272 3.74 11.49 20.21
N GLY A 273 4.47 11.21 21.27
CA GLY A 273 4.02 11.37 22.63
C GLY A 273 5.08 10.91 23.64
N PRO A 274 4.81 11.02 24.93
CA PRO A 274 5.71 10.50 25.95
C PRO A 274 6.06 9.03 25.68
N GLY A 275 7.35 8.69 25.73
CA GLY A 275 7.83 7.35 25.43
C GLY A 275 8.00 7.00 23.95
N ALA A 276 7.75 7.94 23.03
CA ALA A 276 7.93 7.69 21.60
C ALA A 276 9.40 7.39 21.25
N ASP A 277 9.62 6.27 20.59
CA ASP A 277 10.93 5.75 20.17
C ASP A 277 11.15 5.75 18.65
N GLY A 278 10.18 6.25 17.90
CA GLY A 278 10.12 6.23 16.43
C GLY A 278 9.34 5.07 15.86
N THR A 279 8.80 4.17 16.70
CA THR A 279 7.91 3.07 16.30
C THR A 279 6.45 3.37 16.67
N TRP A 280 5.57 2.43 16.38
CA TRP A 280 4.17 2.48 16.74
C TRP A 280 3.97 2.16 18.21
N MET A 281 3.43 3.12 18.98
CA MET A 281 3.06 2.92 20.38
C MET A 281 1.68 2.23 20.47
N ASP A 282 1.66 0.92 20.23
CA ASP A 282 0.43 0.12 20.13
C ASP A 282 -0.42 0.13 21.42
N TYR A 283 0.21 0.32 22.58
CA TYR A 283 -0.46 0.43 23.88
C TYR A 283 -1.37 1.66 24.02
N LEU A 284 -1.28 2.63 23.09
CA LEU A 284 -2.19 3.78 23.03
C LEU A 284 -3.34 3.57 22.04
N HIS A 285 -3.36 2.45 21.32
CA HIS A 285 -4.41 2.19 20.35
C HIS A 285 -5.69 1.68 21.04
N PRO A 286 -6.91 2.15 20.65
CA PRO A 286 -8.17 1.74 21.28
C PRO A 286 -8.39 0.23 21.30
N THR A 287 -7.88 -0.52 20.33
CA THR A 287 -7.98 -1.99 20.31
C THR A 287 -7.19 -2.67 21.42
N LYS A 288 -6.17 -2.01 21.99
CA LYS A 288 -5.27 -2.59 22.99
C LYS A 288 -5.34 -1.90 24.36
N ASN A 289 -5.99 -0.75 24.41
CA ASN A 289 -6.10 0.06 25.64
C ASN A 289 -7.56 0.35 25.97
N VAL A 290 -8.03 -0.22 27.06
CA VAL A 290 -9.42 -0.08 27.53
C VAL A 290 -9.76 1.39 27.85
N PHE A 291 -8.81 2.18 28.37
CA PHE A 291 -9.04 3.59 28.65
C PHE A 291 -9.18 4.40 27.37
N GLU A 292 -8.33 4.16 26.37
CA GLU A 292 -8.44 4.80 25.06
C GLU A 292 -9.73 4.37 24.34
N MET A 293 -10.14 3.11 24.48
CA MET A 293 -11.40 2.61 23.95
C MET A 293 -12.61 3.30 24.59
N ARG A 294 -12.61 3.46 25.92
CA ARG A 294 -13.64 4.18 26.65
C ARG A 294 -13.72 5.65 26.20
N ARG A 295 -12.57 6.34 26.11
CA ARG A 295 -12.50 7.72 25.63
C ARG A 295 -13.06 7.86 24.22
N TYR A 296 -12.67 6.97 23.31
CA TYR A 296 -13.18 6.97 21.94
C TYR A 296 -14.71 6.84 21.90
N ARG A 297 -15.27 5.93 22.71
CA ARG A 297 -16.70 5.71 22.77
C ARG A 297 -17.47 6.90 23.39
N GLU A 298 -16.95 7.48 24.45
CA GLU A 298 -17.59 8.61 25.16
C GLU A 298 -17.53 9.90 24.36
N MET A 299 -16.42 10.17 23.70
CA MET A 299 -16.22 11.41 22.93
C MET A 299 -16.78 11.33 21.52
N GLY A 300 -16.88 10.14 20.95
CA GLY A 300 -17.09 9.93 19.52
C GLY A 300 -15.80 10.13 18.70
N GLU A 301 -15.79 9.57 17.48
CA GLU A 301 -14.60 9.47 16.65
C GLU A 301 -13.89 10.80 16.41
N LEU A 302 -14.62 11.82 15.94
CA LEU A 302 -13.97 13.07 15.50
C LEU A 302 -13.43 13.90 16.67
N ALA A 303 -14.12 13.92 17.80
CA ALA A 303 -13.64 14.62 18.99
C ALA A 303 -12.42 13.92 19.58
N TYR A 304 -12.45 12.56 19.64
CA TYR A 304 -11.31 11.77 20.05
C TYR A 304 -10.08 12.02 19.18
N VAL A 305 -10.24 11.95 17.86
CA VAL A 305 -9.13 12.17 16.91
C VAL A 305 -8.58 13.59 17.01
N ALA A 306 -9.46 14.60 17.18
CA ALA A 306 -9.06 15.99 17.37
C ALA A 306 -8.26 16.19 18.65
N GLU A 307 -8.65 15.53 19.74
CA GLU A 307 -7.91 15.55 21.00
C GLU A 307 -6.55 14.88 20.88
N ARG A 308 -6.49 13.67 20.29
CA ARG A 308 -5.21 12.99 20.02
C ARG A 308 -4.28 13.85 19.17
N LYS A 309 -4.82 14.55 18.16
CA LYS A 309 -4.04 15.50 17.35
C LYS A 309 -3.47 16.63 18.20
N ARG A 310 -4.27 17.22 19.10
CA ARG A 310 -3.81 18.29 19.98
C ARG A 310 -2.68 17.85 20.90
N GLU A 311 -2.80 16.65 21.50
CA GLU A 311 -1.75 16.08 22.34
C GLU A 311 -0.45 15.83 21.57
N ALA A 312 -0.55 15.24 20.39
CA ALA A 312 0.61 15.03 19.53
C ALA A 312 1.27 16.34 19.12
N MET A 313 0.48 17.36 18.76
CA MET A 313 1.00 18.65 18.36
C MET A 313 1.64 19.39 19.55
N ALA A 314 1.05 19.33 20.73
CA ALA A 314 1.67 19.87 21.95
C ALA A 314 3.04 19.23 22.22
N TYR A 315 3.13 17.90 22.15
CA TYR A 315 4.37 17.17 22.32
C TYR A 315 5.44 17.52 21.27
N ILE A 316 5.02 17.75 20.02
CA ILE A 316 5.92 18.17 18.95
C ILE A 316 6.40 19.62 19.16
N GLN A 317 5.49 20.51 19.57
CA GLN A 317 5.80 21.94 19.78
C GLN A 317 6.68 22.18 20.99
N GLU A 318 6.60 21.32 22.00
CA GLU A 318 7.45 21.37 23.19
C GLU A 318 8.93 21.17 22.84
N ASP A 319 9.25 20.30 21.85
CA ASP A 319 10.62 20.00 21.43
C ASP A 319 10.68 19.55 19.97
N TYR A 320 10.91 20.50 19.07
CA TYR A 320 11.08 20.25 17.64
C TYR A 320 12.34 19.43 17.31
N ALA A 321 13.41 19.53 18.12
CA ALA A 321 14.62 18.75 17.88
C ALA A 321 14.37 17.26 18.15
N ARG A 322 13.64 16.95 19.21
CA ARG A 322 13.17 15.58 19.50
C ARG A 322 12.30 15.04 18.36
N PHE A 323 11.35 15.82 17.86
CA PHE A 323 10.52 15.43 16.73
C PHE A 323 11.35 15.18 15.46
N ALA A 324 12.31 16.04 15.15
CA ALA A 324 13.23 15.83 14.03
C ALA A 324 14.07 14.56 14.20
N GLY A 325 14.56 14.30 15.41
CA GLY A 325 15.25 13.06 15.74
C GLY A 325 14.39 11.80 15.58
N LEU A 326 13.12 11.85 16.00
CA LEU A 326 12.16 10.77 15.78
C LEU A 326 11.87 10.56 14.29
N SER A 327 11.72 11.65 13.53
CA SER A 327 11.49 11.57 12.07
C SER A 327 12.69 10.98 11.34
N LEU A 328 13.91 11.30 11.75
CA LEU A 328 15.13 10.68 11.22
C LEU A 328 15.20 9.18 11.56
N LYS A 329 14.88 8.78 12.79
CA LYS A 329 14.78 7.36 13.16
C LYS A 329 13.77 6.63 12.29
N ARG A 330 12.60 7.22 12.04
CA ARG A 330 11.54 6.66 11.18
C ARG A 330 12.01 6.53 9.74
N PHE A 331 12.75 7.50 9.22
CA PHE A 331 13.39 7.38 7.92
C PHE A 331 14.32 6.15 7.89
N VAL A 332 15.20 6.01 8.88
CA VAL A 332 16.10 4.84 8.98
C VAL A 332 15.30 3.54 9.09
N TYR A 333 14.25 3.50 9.90
CA TYR A 333 13.41 2.31 10.06
C TYR A 333 12.60 1.98 8.81
N TYR A 334 12.12 2.98 8.08
CA TYR A 334 11.39 2.77 6.82
C TYR A 334 12.25 2.12 5.75
N TRP A 335 13.53 2.51 5.65
CA TRP A 335 14.47 2.01 4.64
C TRP A 335 15.35 0.86 5.14
N GLY A 336 15.62 0.77 6.42
CA GLY A 336 16.50 -0.23 7.05
C GLY A 336 15.77 -1.35 7.80
N GLY A 337 14.45 -1.24 7.94
CA GLY A 337 13.63 -2.22 8.68
C GLY A 337 13.50 -1.92 10.17
N LEU A 338 12.32 -2.21 10.70
CA LEU A 338 11.97 -1.97 12.11
C LEU A 338 12.69 -2.94 13.05
N PRO A 339 13.08 -2.49 14.26
CA PRO A 339 13.47 -3.40 15.33
C PRO A 339 12.27 -4.26 15.79
N LYS A 340 12.50 -5.53 16.09
CA LYS A 340 11.53 -6.43 16.73
C LYS A 340 12.19 -7.05 17.95
N PRO A 341 11.97 -6.53 19.17
CA PRO A 341 12.64 -7.00 20.38
C PRO A 341 12.42 -8.49 20.70
N SER A 342 11.26 -9.04 20.31
CA SER A 342 10.90 -10.45 20.54
C SER A 342 11.44 -11.43 19.50
N GLU A 343 12.17 -10.96 18.49
CA GLU A 343 12.71 -11.78 17.41
C GLU A 343 14.10 -12.33 17.78
N ASN A 344 14.40 -13.56 17.34
CA ASN A 344 15.76 -14.08 17.46
C ASN A 344 16.75 -13.09 16.84
N PRO A 345 17.83 -12.71 17.54
CA PRO A 345 18.77 -11.67 17.09
C PRO A 345 19.38 -11.94 15.71
N ALA A 346 19.75 -13.18 15.41
CA ALA A 346 20.32 -13.56 14.10
C ALA A 346 19.30 -13.39 12.97
N LEU A 347 18.05 -13.84 13.19
CA LEU A 347 16.96 -13.68 12.24
C LEU A 347 16.60 -12.19 12.06
N GLY A 348 16.59 -11.43 13.14
CA GLY A 348 16.37 -9.98 13.11
C GLY A 348 17.44 -9.25 12.31
N LEU A 349 18.72 -9.63 12.50
CA LEU A 349 19.84 -9.06 11.74
C LEU A 349 19.74 -9.41 10.25
N LEU A 350 19.46 -10.67 9.91
CA LEU A 350 19.27 -11.10 8.52
C LEU A 350 18.12 -10.33 7.86
N ARG A 351 16.98 -10.23 8.52
CA ARG A 351 15.81 -9.51 8.02
C ARG A 351 16.12 -8.03 7.76
N LYS A 352 16.76 -7.35 8.72
CA LYS A 352 17.18 -5.94 8.56
C LYS A 352 18.21 -5.81 7.44
N GLY A 353 19.19 -6.71 7.38
CA GLY A 353 20.22 -6.73 6.33
C GLY A 353 19.62 -6.83 4.93
N LEU A 354 18.69 -7.78 4.71
CA LEU A 354 18.00 -7.95 3.44
C LEU A 354 17.14 -6.72 3.09
N PHE A 355 16.46 -6.17 4.08
CA PHE A 355 15.61 -4.98 3.89
C PHE A 355 16.44 -3.75 3.53
N THR A 356 17.56 -3.52 4.24
CA THR A 356 18.53 -2.44 3.96
C THR A 356 19.18 -2.65 2.59
N ALA A 357 19.65 -3.86 2.28
CA ALA A 357 20.26 -4.18 1.00
C ALA A 357 19.30 -3.87 -0.17
N SER A 358 18.03 -4.25 -0.05
CA SER A 358 17.03 -3.93 -1.07
C SER A 358 16.85 -2.42 -1.26
N SER A 359 16.89 -1.64 -0.17
CA SER A 359 16.81 -0.18 -0.23
C SER A 359 18.03 0.44 -0.91
N VAL A 360 19.23 0.01 -0.53
CA VAL A 360 20.48 0.48 -1.12
C VAL A 360 20.56 0.16 -2.60
N LEU A 361 20.21 -1.06 -3.00
CA LEU A 361 20.19 -1.47 -4.40
C LEU A 361 19.16 -0.67 -5.21
N ALA A 362 17.97 -0.42 -4.68
CA ALA A 362 16.96 0.39 -5.35
C ALA A 362 17.43 1.84 -5.54
N LEU A 363 17.99 2.46 -4.50
CA LEU A 363 18.53 3.83 -4.58
C LEU A 363 19.73 3.91 -5.53
N TRP A 364 20.60 2.91 -5.54
CA TRP A 364 21.70 2.82 -6.50
C TRP A 364 21.17 2.67 -7.93
N GLY A 365 20.18 1.79 -8.15
CA GLY A 365 19.50 1.65 -9.44
C GLY A 365 18.87 2.95 -9.90
N LEU A 366 18.21 3.69 -9.01
CA LEU A 366 17.69 5.03 -9.28
C LEU A 366 18.80 6.01 -9.69
N GLY A 367 19.89 6.07 -8.93
CA GLY A 367 21.03 6.92 -9.24
C GLY A 367 21.64 6.61 -10.62
N ARG A 368 21.74 5.33 -10.96
CA ARG A 368 22.18 4.87 -12.32
C ARG A 368 21.19 5.26 -13.40
N ALA A 369 19.88 5.08 -13.15
CA ALA A 369 18.82 5.45 -14.09
C ALA A 369 18.80 6.96 -14.37
N LEU A 370 18.97 7.79 -13.34
CA LEU A 370 19.04 9.25 -13.46
C LEU A 370 20.28 9.69 -14.25
N ARG A 371 21.46 9.16 -13.92
CA ARG A 371 22.72 9.48 -14.62
C ARG A 371 22.70 9.07 -16.10
N LYS A 372 22.01 7.97 -16.42
CA LYS A 372 21.86 7.48 -17.80
C LYS A 372 20.61 8.04 -18.50
N HIS A 373 19.94 9.01 -17.90
CA HIS A 373 18.73 9.64 -18.45
C HIS A 373 17.67 8.64 -18.93
N LYS A 374 17.49 7.53 -18.18
CA LYS A 374 16.49 6.51 -18.52
C LYS A 374 15.08 7.09 -18.49
N PRO A 375 14.20 6.68 -19.43
CA PRO A 375 12.81 7.12 -19.43
C PRO A 375 12.15 6.89 -18.07
N GLY A 376 11.41 7.88 -17.55
CA GLY A 376 10.72 7.76 -16.28
C GLY A 376 11.61 7.82 -15.00
N ALA A 377 12.94 7.93 -15.11
CA ALA A 377 13.83 7.93 -13.95
C ALA A 377 13.45 9.01 -12.91
N TRP A 378 13.07 10.20 -13.36
CA TRP A 378 12.57 11.25 -12.46
C TRP A 378 11.21 10.94 -11.84
N LEU A 379 10.36 10.15 -12.49
CA LEU A 379 9.09 9.73 -11.92
C LEU A 379 9.30 8.74 -10.76
N PHE A 380 10.26 7.80 -10.91
CA PHE A 380 10.71 6.93 -9.81
C PHE A 380 11.28 7.76 -8.65
N PHE A 381 12.13 8.76 -8.94
CA PHE A 381 12.69 9.64 -7.91
C PHE A 381 11.59 10.33 -7.09
N TRP A 382 10.63 10.94 -7.76
CA TRP A 382 9.54 11.63 -7.08
C TRP A 382 8.62 10.70 -6.30
N LEU A 383 8.35 9.49 -6.80
CA LEU A 383 7.60 8.48 -6.05
C LEU A 383 8.32 8.12 -4.75
N ILE A 384 9.60 7.78 -4.84
CA ILE A 384 10.42 7.37 -3.69
C ILE A 384 10.57 8.52 -2.68
N LEU A 385 10.58 9.77 -3.13
CA LEU A 385 10.69 10.94 -2.27
C LEU A 385 9.37 11.23 -1.55
N TYR A 386 8.25 11.30 -2.27
CA TYR A 386 6.99 11.82 -1.71
C TYR A 386 6.14 10.76 -0.98
N TYR A 387 6.13 9.53 -1.47
CA TYR A 387 5.27 8.50 -0.89
C TYR A 387 5.55 8.21 0.60
N PRO A 388 6.81 8.10 1.05
CA PRO A 388 7.11 7.77 2.44
C PRO A 388 6.94 8.93 3.43
N LEU A 389 6.79 10.18 2.99
CA LEU A 389 6.83 11.37 3.87
C LEU A 389 5.87 11.28 5.04
N VAL A 390 4.64 10.80 4.81
CA VAL A 390 3.65 10.66 5.88
C VAL A 390 4.12 9.72 6.99
N TYR A 391 4.87 8.68 6.64
CA TYR A 391 5.35 7.67 7.60
C TYR A 391 6.55 8.15 8.42
N TYR A 392 7.24 9.20 7.96
CA TYR A 392 8.27 9.87 8.77
C TYR A 392 7.65 10.79 9.84
N LEU A 393 6.42 11.25 9.62
CA LEU A 393 5.69 12.08 10.57
C LEU A 393 4.94 11.25 11.64
N VAL A 394 4.36 10.12 11.24
CA VAL A 394 3.60 9.25 12.14
C VAL A 394 4.46 8.10 12.67
N PHE A 395 4.54 7.00 11.99
CA PHE A 395 5.43 5.86 12.28
C PHE A 395 5.55 4.97 11.04
N PRO A 396 6.69 4.29 10.83
CA PRO A 396 6.86 3.32 9.77
C PRO A 396 6.32 1.94 10.18
N HIS A 397 5.85 1.18 9.20
CA HIS A 397 5.56 -0.23 9.32
C HIS A 397 6.03 -0.95 8.03
N PRO A 398 6.53 -2.21 8.07
CA PRO A 398 7.03 -2.88 6.87
C PRO A 398 6.01 -2.95 5.72
N ARG A 399 4.71 -3.08 6.03
CA ARG A 399 3.64 -3.10 5.02
C ARG A 399 3.47 -1.76 4.29
N TYR A 400 3.87 -0.64 4.90
CA TYR A 400 3.72 0.70 4.30
C TYR A 400 4.66 0.95 3.14
N ARG A 401 5.74 0.16 3.03
CA ARG A 401 6.62 0.19 1.87
C ARG A 401 6.09 -0.69 0.72
N HIS A 402 5.27 -1.69 1.02
CA HIS A 402 4.82 -2.66 0.03
C HIS A 402 4.16 -2.03 -1.22
N PRO A 403 3.36 -0.95 -1.15
CA PRO A 403 2.79 -0.32 -2.33
C PRO A 403 3.81 0.21 -3.35
N ILE A 404 5.03 0.59 -2.93
CA ILE A 404 6.11 1.05 -3.84
C ILE A 404 7.14 -0.04 -4.15
N GLU A 405 7.01 -1.23 -3.59
CA GLU A 405 7.96 -2.32 -3.86
C GLU A 405 7.99 -2.80 -5.31
N PRO A 406 6.91 -2.72 -6.11
CA PRO A 406 6.99 -2.95 -7.54
C PRO A 406 8.04 -2.08 -8.23
N GLU A 407 8.04 -0.78 -7.98
CA GLU A 407 8.96 0.19 -8.56
C GLU A 407 10.39 0.03 -8.02
N LEU A 408 10.53 -0.26 -6.72
CA LEU A 408 11.84 -0.57 -6.12
C LEU A 408 12.42 -1.84 -6.75
N GLY A 409 11.61 -2.88 -6.94
CA GLY A 409 12.01 -4.14 -7.59
C GLY A 409 12.54 -3.92 -9.01
N ILE A 410 11.90 -3.05 -9.79
CA ILE A 410 12.35 -2.69 -11.14
C ILE A 410 13.76 -2.06 -11.09
N LEU A 411 13.99 -1.14 -10.17
CA LEU A 411 15.30 -0.46 -10.02
C LEU A 411 16.39 -1.43 -9.54
N ILE A 412 16.06 -2.37 -8.65
CA ILE A 412 16.98 -3.41 -8.17
C ILE A 412 17.41 -4.32 -9.32
N VAL A 413 16.43 -4.84 -10.07
CA VAL A 413 16.73 -5.76 -11.18
C VAL A 413 17.50 -5.02 -12.29
N TYR A 414 17.17 -3.75 -12.56
CA TYR A 414 17.91 -2.95 -13.54
C TYR A 414 19.39 -2.85 -13.18
N VAL A 415 19.74 -2.50 -11.94
CA VAL A 415 21.16 -2.33 -11.57
C VAL A 415 21.91 -3.67 -11.56
N ILE A 416 21.27 -4.77 -11.17
CA ILE A 416 21.87 -6.10 -11.21
C ILE A 416 22.11 -6.55 -12.65
N SER A 417 21.12 -6.35 -13.54
CA SER A 417 21.25 -6.70 -14.96
C SER A 417 22.35 -5.89 -15.65
N GLU A 418 22.53 -4.61 -15.28
CA GLU A 418 23.57 -3.75 -15.81
C GLU A 418 24.97 -4.20 -15.36
N ALA A 419 25.13 -4.65 -14.12
CA ALA A 419 26.39 -5.18 -13.61
C ALA A 419 26.81 -6.46 -14.35
N GLY A 420 25.89 -7.42 -14.50
CA GLY A 420 26.17 -8.66 -15.22
C GLY A 420 26.39 -8.52 -16.72
N ALA A 421 25.91 -7.43 -17.36
CA ALA A 421 26.22 -7.14 -18.74
C ALA A 421 27.66 -6.65 -18.93
N LYS A 422 28.21 -5.93 -17.96
CA LYS A 422 29.61 -5.44 -18.01
C LYS A 422 30.62 -6.57 -17.90
N GLU A 423 30.35 -7.57 -17.07
CA GLU A 423 31.25 -8.72 -16.90
C GLU A 423 31.36 -9.56 -18.19
N ARG A 424 30.26 -9.69 -18.94
CA ARG A 424 30.26 -10.45 -20.23
C ARG A 424 31.02 -9.78 -21.38
N PHE A 425 31.37 -8.51 -21.25
CA PHE A 425 32.16 -7.78 -22.23
C PHE A 425 33.61 -7.50 -21.75
N ALA A 426 33.96 -7.95 -20.54
CA ALA A 426 35.30 -7.84 -19.97
C ALA A 426 36.13 -9.14 -20.13
N ASP A 427 35.46 -10.23 -20.48
CA ASP A 427 36.03 -11.53 -20.89
C ASP A 427 36.06 -11.61 -22.44
#